data_9e12da88f22d53cb8fe36e22d9a6b58f
#
_entry.id   9e12da88f22d53cb8fe36e22d9a6b58f
#
_cell.length_a   1.000
_cell.length_b   1.000
_cell.length_c   1.000
_cell.angle_alpha   90.00
_cell.angle_beta   90.00
_cell.angle_gamma   90.00
#
_symmetry.space_group_name_H-M   'P 1'
#
loop_
_entity.id
_entity.type
_entity.pdbx_description
1 polymer ?
#
loop_
_entity_poly.entity_id
_entity_poly.type
_entity_poly.pdbx_seq_one_letter_code
_entity_poly.pdbx_strand_id
1 'polypeptide(L)'
;KERDKTGKGGRGIMKNIWAIFKGDVNRIRKNVIAMIVIVGITVVPSLYAWFNIAASWNPYENTGGLKVAVATVDEGYEGDLISVDLNLGEQVISALHENTQLDWIFTTKKKAVNGVKSGKYYAAIVIPKEFSKNMMSVFTEDVQKPQIMYYSNAKENAIAPKVTDKGATAIQTQINEVFIKTISNVALTALQTVSSAADKTGTETITSNLITNLKRITSDLSASASTLQTFSGMVESAQKLLETTSKYLEQSKTQSKQSLTSLANTKTSLW
;
A
#
# COMPACT_ATOMS: atom_id res chain seq x y z
N LYS A 1 48.37 -20.57 -51.30
CA LYS A 1 49.06 -19.45 -50.66
C LYS A 1 48.24 -18.16 -50.85
N GLU A 2 47.06 -18.13 -50.23
CA GLU A 2 46.20 -16.96 -50.27
C GLU A 2 45.31 -16.98 -49.03
N ARG A 3 45.88 -16.66 -47.91
CA ARG A 3 45.20 -16.36 -46.68
C ARG A 3 46.01 -15.28 -45.98
N ASP A 4 45.42 -14.15 -45.84
CA ASP A 4 45.72 -13.06 -44.91
C ASP A 4 45.63 -11.67 -45.57
N LYS A 5 44.44 -11.31 -46.02
CA LYS A 5 44.15 -9.91 -46.40
C LYS A 5 42.91 -9.31 -45.67
N THR A 6 42.17 -10.10 -44.89
CA THR A 6 40.96 -9.59 -44.24
C THR A 6 41.16 -8.98 -42.85
N GLY A 7 42.28 -9.26 -42.19
CA GLY A 7 42.56 -8.75 -40.84
C GLY A 7 43.10 -7.31 -40.75
N LYS A 8 43.65 -6.79 -41.84
CA LYS A 8 44.26 -5.43 -41.84
C LYS A 8 43.28 -4.30 -42.12
N GLY A 9 42.17 -4.57 -42.86
CA GLY A 9 41.15 -3.57 -43.14
C GLY A 9 40.37 -3.09 -41.91
N GLY A 10 39.99 -3.99 -41.02
CA GLY A 10 39.18 -3.67 -39.85
C GLY A 10 39.90 -2.83 -38.83
N ARG A 11 41.19 -3.06 -38.62
CA ARG A 11 42.02 -2.26 -37.65
C ARG A 11 42.29 -0.84 -38.18
N GLY A 12 42.39 -0.67 -39.51
CA GLY A 12 42.54 0.66 -40.12
C GLY A 12 41.26 1.51 -39.95
N ILE A 13 40.12 0.90 -40.20
CA ILE A 13 38.80 1.57 -40.06
C ILE A 13 38.59 1.98 -38.60
N MET A 14 38.82 1.12 -37.65
CA MET A 14 38.71 1.45 -36.20
C MET A 14 39.63 2.60 -35.77
N LYS A 15 40.88 2.62 -36.25
CA LYS A 15 41.83 3.72 -35.98
C LYS A 15 41.35 5.04 -36.57
N ASN A 16 40.80 5.01 -37.78
CA ASN A 16 40.25 6.22 -38.43
C ASN A 16 39.00 6.74 -37.70
N ILE A 17 38.06 5.86 -37.32
CA ILE A 17 36.88 6.22 -36.54
C ILE A 17 37.33 6.85 -35.19
N TRP A 18 38.28 6.25 -34.52
CA TRP A 18 38.80 6.78 -33.25
C TRP A 18 39.50 8.13 -33.38
N ALA A 19 40.26 8.30 -34.47
CA ALA A 19 40.93 9.57 -34.80
C ALA A 19 39.92 10.70 -35.09
N ILE A 20 38.87 10.41 -35.85
CA ILE A 20 37.76 11.35 -36.14
C ILE A 20 37.05 11.71 -34.83
N PHE A 21 36.67 10.71 -34.06
CA PHE A 21 35.99 10.94 -32.73
C PHE A 21 36.83 11.82 -31.83
N LYS A 22 38.14 11.53 -31.70
CA LYS A 22 39.05 12.33 -30.87
C LYS A 22 39.18 13.76 -31.40
N GLY A 23 39.23 13.91 -32.73
CA GLY A 23 39.23 15.22 -33.40
C GLY A 23 37.98 16.03 -33.10
N ASP A 24 36.82 15.41 -33.16
CA ASP A 24 35.53 16.07 -32.93
C ASP A 24 35.36 16.45 -31.46
N VAL A 25 35.73 15.55 -30.53
CA VAL A 25 35.75 15.87 -29.09
C VAL A 25 36.68 17.06 -28.79
N ASN A 26 37.83 17.11 -29.42
CA ASN A 26 38.80 18.22 -29.21
C ASN A 26 38.28 19.56 -29.77
N ARG A 27 37.55 19.53 -30.91
CA ARG A 27 36.89 20.69 -31.50
C ARG A 27 35.77 21.20 -30.60
N ILE A 28 34.96 20.31 -30.05
CA ILE A 28 33.87 20.62 -29.11
C ILE A 28 34.46 21.28 -27.86
N ARG A 29 35.54 20.71 -27.27
CA ARG A 29 36.20 21.28 -26.07
C ARG A 29 36.76 22.67 -26.29
N LYS A 30 37.13 23.04 -27.49
CA LYS A 30 37.62 24.38 -27.88
C LYS A 30 36.52 25.38 -28.14
N ASN A 31 35.29 24.92 -28.38
CA ASN A 31 34.14 25.77 -28.64
C ASN A 31 33.24 25.84 -27.44
N VAL A 32 33.30 26.95 -26.71
CA VAL A 32 32.55 27.16 -25.47
C VAL A 32 31.02 27.02 -25.69
N ILE A 33 30.51 27.53 -26.82
CA ILE A 33 29.09 27.49 -27.14
C ILE A 33 28.66 26.02 -27.36
N ALA A 34 29.43 25.24 -28.14
CA ALA A 34 29.13 23.84 -28.38
C ALA A 34 29.18 23.02 -27.09
N MET A 35 30.10 23.34 -26.18
CA MET A 35 30.18 22.67 -24.86
C MET A 35 28.95 22.98 -24.01
N ILE A 36 28.51 24.24 -23.96
CA ILE A 36 27.28 24.60 -23.21
C ILE A 36 26.05 23.86 -23.75
N VAL A 37 25.90 23.78 -25.06
CA VAL A 37 24.78 23.09 -25.70
C VAL A 37 24.80 21.59 -25.36
N ILE A 38 25.95 20.93 -25.48
CA ILE A 38 26.07 19.49 -25.18
C ILE A 38 25.80 19.20 -23.70
N VAL A 39 26.37 20.02 -22.80
CA VAL A 39 26.10 19.90 -21.36
C VAL A 39 24.61 20.13 -21.09
N GLY A 40 23.99 21.12 -21.70
CA GLY A 40 22.55 21.39 -21.55
C GLY A 40 21.69 20.19 -21.99
N ILE A 41 21.96 19.66 -23.20
CA ILE A 41 21.20 18.51 -23.74
C ILE A 41 21.40 17.23 -22.91
N THR A 42 22.56 17.06 -22.29
CA THR A 42 22.88 15.87 -21.50
C THR A 42 22.40 15.99 -20.05
N VAL A 43 22.68 17.13 -19.42
CA VAL A 43 22.44 17.32 -17.98
C VAL A 43 20.97 17.60 -17.69
N VAL A 44 20.30 18.42 -18.51
CA VAL A 44 18.89 18.81 -18.25
C VAL A 44 17.93 17.61 -18.28
N PRO A 45 17.95 16.72 -19.30
CA PRO A 45 17.10 15.53 -19.29
C PRO A 45 17.46 14.56 -18.17
N SER A 46 18.76 14.43 -17.87
CA SER A 46 19.22 13.55 -16.77
C SER A 46 18.76 14.04 -15.41
N LEU A 47 18.85 15.34 -15.15
CA LEU A 47 18.31 15.95 -13.93
C LEU A 47 16.78 15.82 -13.87
N TYR A 48 16.09 16.07 -14.98
CA TYR A 48 14.63 15.90 -15.04
C TYR A 48 14.22 14.45 -14.70
N ALA A 49 14.88 13.47 -15.31
CA ALA A 49 14.65 12.07 -15.02
C ALA A 49 14.95 11.75 -13.56
N TRP A 50 16.08 12.24 -13.04
CA TRP A 50 16.47 12.02 -11.64
C TRP A 50 15.49 12.65 -10.64
N PHE A 51 15.05 13.89 -10.88
CA PHE A 51 14.04 14.54 -10.04
C PHE A 51 12.71 13.80 -10.07
N ASN A 52 12.26 13.33 -11.23
CA ASN A 52 11.04 12.53 -11.32
C ASN A 52 11.16 11.18 -10.59
N ILE A 53 12.29 10.50 -10.75
CA ILE A 53 12.57 9.26 -10.03
C ILE A 53 12.65 9.52 -8.52
N ALA A 54 13.40 10.54 -8.09
CA ALA A 54 13.52 10.89 -6.68
C ALA A 54 12.18 11.28 -6.03
N ALA A 55 11.35 12.05 -6.74
CA ALA A 55 10.01 12.43 -6.30
C ALA A 55 9.05 11.24 -6.23
N SER A 56 9.26 10.22 -7.07
CA SER A 56 8.41 9.01 -7.16
C SER A 56 9.01 7.80 -6.44
N TRP A 57 10.21 7.94 -5.86
CA TRP A 57 10.99 6.80 -5.33
C TRP A 57 10.27 6.08 -4.19
N ASN A 58 9.58 6.81 -3.35
CA ASN A 58 8.78 6.20 -2.29
C ASN A 58 7.53 7.04 -1.97
N PRO A 59 6.51 6.99 -2.84
CA PRO A 59 5.25 7.69 -2.58
C PRO A 59 4.52 7.13 -1.35
N TYR A 60 4.99 5.99 -0.80
CA TYR A 60 4.38 5.31 0.33
C TYR A 60 4.90 5.79 1.69
N GLU A 61 6.12 6.32 1.77
CA GLU A 61 6.66 6.87 3.02
C GLU A 61 6.18 8.30 3.28
N ASN A 62 5.86 9.05 2.22
CA ASN A 62 5.45 10.45 2.35
C ASN A 62 3.92 10.62 2.34
N THR A 63 3.22 9.79 3.12
CA THR A 63 1.76 9.83 3.24
C THR A 63 1.26 10.83 4.28
N GLY A 64 2.14 11.42 5.10
CA GLY A 64 1.78 12.39 6.14
C GLY A 64 1.11 13.66 5.63
N GLY A 65 1.24 13.99 4.33
CA GLY A 65 0.53 15.10 3.69
C GLY A 65 -0.80 14.72 3.02
N LEU A 66 -1.20 13.45 3.05
CA LEU A 66 -2.43 12.99 2.42
C LEU A 66 -3.63 13.23 3.34
N LYS A 67 -4.49 14.17 2.97
CA LYS A 67 -5.66 14.56 3.75
C LYS A 67 -6.75 13.50 3.70
N VAL A 68 -7.02 12.88 4.84
CA VAL A 68 -8.12 11.93 5.03
C VAL A 68 -9.10 12.49 6.04
N ALA A 69 -10.34 12.71 5.60
CA ALA A 69 -11.39 13.22 6.48
C ALA A 69 -11.93 12.10 7.36
N VAL A 70 -12.12 12.38 8.63
CA VAL A 70 -12.75 11.44 9.58
C VAL A 70 -13.95 12.11 10.23
N ALA A 71 -15.04 11.37 10.34
CA ALA A 71 -16.26 11.80 11.00
C ALA A 71 -16.86 10.64 11.79
N THR A 72 -17.43 10.93 12.95
CA THR A 72 -18.30 9.99 13.67
C THR A 72 -19.73 10.52 13.67
N VAL A 73 -20.68 9.61 13.57
CA VAL A 73 -22.10 9.83 13.86
C VAL A 73 -22.60 8.77 14.82
N ASP A 74 -21.66 8.12 15.54
CA ASP A 74 -21.93 7.13 16.55
C ASP A 74 -22.70 7.76 17.73
N GLU A 75 -23.79 7.13 18.12
CA GLU A 75 -24.63 7.60 19.25
C GLU A 75 -24.19 7.00 20.60
N GLY A 76 -23.13 6.16 20.58
CA GLY A 76 -22.68 5.48 21.77
C GLY A 76 -23.49 4.20 22.06
N TYR A 77 -23.24 3.66 23.24
CA TYR A 77 -23.95 2.51 23.79
C TYR A 77 -24.46 2.84 25.18
N GLU A 78 -25.76 2.85 25.32
CA GLU A 78 -26.48 2.89 26.60
C GLU A 78 -27.16 1.53 26.76
N GLY A 79 -26.65 0.67 27.61
CA GLY A 79 -27.15 -0.69 27.76
C GLY A 79 -27.46 -1.08 29.21
N ASP A 80 -28.53 -1.85 29.41
CA ASP A 80 -28.93 -2.38 30.71
C ASP A 80 -27.93 -3.41 31.27
N LEU A 81 -27.12 -4.05 30.41
CA LEU A 81 -26.16 -5.07 30.81
C LEU A 81 -24.93 -4.51 31.49
N ILE A 82 -24.56 -3.29 31.18
CA ILE A 82 -23.40 -2.59 31.71
C ILE A 82 -23.82 -1.12 31.79
N SER A 83 -24.02 -0.61 32.99
CA SER A 83 -24.37 0.80 33.24
C SER A 83 -23.18 1.73 32.94
N VAL A 84 -22.66 1.66 31.73
CA VAL A 84 -21.54 2.49 31.26
C VAL A 84 -22.00 3.18 29.98
N ASP A 85 -22.04 4.50 30.01
CA ASP A 85 -22.17 5.32 28.83
C ASP A 85 -20.85 5.26 28.06
N LEU A 86 -20.88 4.64 26.89
CA LEU A 86 -19.69 4.30 26.12
C LEU A 86 -19.86 4.76 24.68
N ASN A 87 -19.05 5.73 24.26
CA ASN A 87 -18.95 6.13 22.84
C ASN A 87 -17.59 5.69 22.26
N LEU A 88 -17.58 4.50 21.64
CA LEU A 88 -16.37 3.93 21.04
C LEU A 88 -15.95 4.68 19.78
N GLY A 89 -16.90 5.27 19.07
CA GLY A 89 -16.62 6.11 17.91
C GLY A 89 -15.79 7.34 18.28
N GLU A 90 -16.14 8.02 19.35
CA GLU A 90 -15.36 9.15 19.88
C GLU A 90 -14.00 8.73 20.42
N GLN A 91 -13.89 7.55 21.03
CA GLN A 91 -12.61 7.02 21.47
C GLN A 91 -11.67 6.72 20.29
N VAL A 92 -12.19 6.17 19.19
CA VAL A 92 -11.44 5.96 17.94
C VAL A 92 -10.99 7.31 17.37
N ILE A 93 -11.85 8.31 17.33
CA ILE A 93 -11.50 9.67 16.90
C ILE A 93 -10.36 10.24 17.75
N SER A 94 -10.46 10.11 19.07
CA SER A 94 -9.44 10.59 20.00
C SER A 94 -8.09 9.89 19.79
N ALA A 95 -8.10 8.58 19.57
CA ALA A 95 -6.89 7.82 19.27
C ALA A 95 -6.26 8.18 17.93
N LEU A 96 -7.07 8.55 16.92
CA LEU A 96 -6.58 9.03 15.63
C LEU A 96 -5.93 10.43 15.70
N HIS A 97 -6.27 11.25 16.69
CA HIS A 97 -5.57 12.53 16.91
C HIS A 97 -4.07 12.35 17.21
N GLU A 98 -3.69 11.23 17.79
CA GLU A 98 -2.29 10.90 18.08
C GLU A 98 -1.57 10.21 16.90
N ASN A 99 -2.32 9.81 15.88
CA ASN A 99 -1.78 9.09 14.72
C ASN A 99 -1.24 10.05 13.66
N THR A 100 0.05 9.98 13.36
CA THR A 100 0.76 10.86 12.42
C THR A 100 0.99 10.23 11.04
N GLN A 101 0.42 9.06 10.76
CA GLN A 101 0.63 8.35 9.48
C GLN A 101 -0.02 9.05 8.28
N LEU A 102 -1.08 9.82 8.53
CA LEU A 102 -1.85 10.57 7.55
C LEU A 102 -2.20 11.96 8.12
N ASP A 103 -2.57 12.90 7.24
CA ASP A 103 -3.13 14.20 7.64
C ASP A 103 -4.63 14.02 7.92
N TRP A 104 -4.95 13.69 9.19
CA TRP A 104 -6.32 13.43 9.63
C TRP A 104 -7.11 14.73 9.79
N ILE A 105 -8.18 14.88 9.03
CA ILE A 105 -9.08 16.04 9.10
C ILE A 105 -10.39 15.64 9.77
N PHE A 106 -10.54 16.01 11.01
CA PHE A 106 -11.74 15.73 11.80
C PHE A 106 -12.85 16.72 11.43
N THR A 107 -13.99 16.21 10.99
CA THR A 107 -15.09 17.03 10.48
C THR A 107 -16.43 16.30 10.54
N THR A 108 -17.52 16.92 10.06
CA THR A 108 -18.83 16.28 9.99
C THR A 108 -18.94 15.34 8.80
N LYS A 109 -19.78 14.29 8.88
CA LYS A 109 -20.07 13.34 7.79
C LYS A 109 -20.32 14.06 6.45
N LYS A 110 -21.19 15.10 6.46
CA LYS A 110 -21.54 15.87 5.25
C LYS A 110 -20.32 16.56 4.63
N LYS A 111 -19.47 17.20 5.44
CA LYS A 111 -18.26 17.87 4.97
C LYS A 111 -17.20 16.87 4.50
N ALA A 112 -17.05 15.74 5.20
CA ALA A 112 -16.14 14.67 4.81
C ALA A 112 -16.47 14.10 3.42
N VAL A 113 -17.72 13.69 3.22
CA VAL A 113 -18.17 13.11 1.94
C VAL A 113 -18.11 14.13 0.80
N ASN A 114 -18.55 15.36 1.03
CA ASN A 114 -18.46 16.42 0.02
C ASN A 114 -17.03 16.80 -0.31
N GLY A 115 -16.13 16.79 0.67
CA GLY A 115 -14.71 17.05 0.46
C GLY A 115 -14.03 16.00 -0.41
N VAL A 116 -14.42 14.73 -0.31
CA VAL A 116 -13.94 13.67 -1.22
C VAL A 116 -14.51 13.87 -2.63
N LYS A 117 -15.80 14.18 -2.75
CA LYS A 117 -16.44 14.44 -4.06
C LYS A 117 -15.80 15.61 -4.81
N SER A 118 -15.36 16.64 -4.08
CA SER A 118 -14.71 17.85 -4.64
C SER A 118 -13.20 17.72 -4.80
N GLY A 119 -12.59 16.56 -4.51
CA GLY A 119 -11.14 16.38 -4.56
C GLY A 119 -10.35 17.07 -3.43
N LYS A 120 -11.03 17.67 -2.44
CA LYS A 120 -10.38 18.33 -1.30
C LYS A 120 -9.68 17.34 -0.38
N TYR A 121 -10.27 16.15 -0.22
CA TYR A 121 -9.75 15.04 0.57
C TYR A 121 -9.56 13.80 -0.32
N TYR A 122 -8.50 13.06 -0.09
CA TYR A 122 -8.22 11.81 -0.81
C TYR A 122 -9.22 10.71 -0.47
N ALA A 123 -9.62 10.67 0.78
CA ALA A 123 -10.60 9.72 1.29
C ALA A 123 -11.36 10.33 2.47
N ALA A 124 -12.49 9.72 2.79
CA ALA A 124 -13.21 10.00 4.02
C ALA A 124 -13.66 8.70 4.69
N ILE A 125 -13.58 8.69 6.00
CA ILE A 125 -13.96 7.59 6.85
C ILE A 125 -15.07 8.10 7.78
N VAL A 126 -16.16 7.36 7.81
CA VAL A 126 -17.31 7.71 8.63
C VAL A 126 -17.67 6.53 9.53
N ILE A 127 -17.58 6.76 10.82
CA ILE A 127 -18.04 5.83 11.85
C ILE A 127 -19.56 5.95 11.95
N PRO A 128 -20.33 4.87 11.70
CA PRO A 128 -21.78 4.92 11.62
C PRO A 128 -22.45 5.02 12.99
N LYS A 129 -23.73 5.34 12.98
CA LYS A 129 -24.56 5.59 14.16
C LYS A 129 -24.57 4.46 15.19
N GLU A 130 -24.62 3.23 14.73
CA GLU A 130 -24.75 2.02 15.55
C GLU A 130 -23.40 1.36 15.86
N PHE A 131 -22.29 2.09 15.71
CA PHE A 131 -20.97 1.50 15.84
C PHE A 131 -20.71 0.96 17.23
N SER A 132 -20.89 1.76 18.27
CA SER A 132 -20.73 1.34 19.67
C SER A 132 -21.66 0.22 20.05
N LYS A 133 -22.92 0.29 19.63
CA LYS A 133 -23.92 -0.74 19.87
C LYS A 133 -23.50 -2.09 19.26
N ASN A 134 -23.05 -2.07 18.00
CA ASN A 134 -22.60 -3.28 17.32
C ASN A 134 -21.31 -3.84 17.94
N MET A 135 -20.38 -2.98 18.35
CA MET A 135 -19.18 -3.41 19.08
C MET A 135 -19.52 -4.10 20.41
N MET A 136 -20.48 -3.56 21.15
CA MET A 136 -20.90 -4.08 22.46
C MET A 136 -21.79 -5.33 22.33
N SER A 137 -22.31 -5.65 21.13
CA SER A 137 -23.05 -6.88 20.91
C SER A 137 -22.24 -8.17 21.15
N VAL A 138 -20.90 -8.05 21.25
CA VAL A 138 -20.05 -9.19 21.63
C VAL A 138 -20.43 -9.79 22.99
N PHE A 139 -21.08 -9.01 23.86
CA PHE A 139 -21.57 -9.44 25.17
C PHE A 139 -23.00 -10.02 25.13
N THR A 140 -23.65 -10.01 23.97
CA THR A 140 -25.02 -10.50 23.75
C THR A 140 -25.01 -11.84 22.99
N GLU A 141 -26.17 -12.47 22.89
CA GLU A 141 -26.32 -13.70 22.10
C GLU A 141 -26.26 -13.43 20.58
N ASP A 142 -26.71 -12.25 20.15
CA ASP A 142 -26.75 -11.83 18.74
C ASP A 142 -25.62 -10.84 18.44
N VAL A 143 -24.50 -11.37 17.96
CA VAL A 143 -23.31 -10.56 17.65
C VAL A 143 -23.46 -9.88 16.29
N GLN A 144 -23.50 -8.56 16.30
CA GLN A 144 -23.54 -7.72 15.11
C GLN A 144 -22.11 -7.31 14.71
N LYS A 145 -21.79 -7.35 13.41
CA LYS A 145 -20.48 -6.91 12.91
C LYS A 145 -20.46 -5.38 12.77
N PRO A 146 -19.59 -4.68 13.51
CA PRO A 146 -19.43 -3.25 13.32
C PRO A 146 -18.87 -2.98 11.91
N GLN A 147 -19.39 -1.97 11.25
CA GLN A 147 -18.96 -1.56 9.91
C GLN A 147 -18.50 -0.12 9.96
N ILE A 148 -17.55 0.24 9.10
CA ILE A 148 -17.10 1.60 8.87
C ILE A 148 -17.34 1.94 7.42
N MET A 149 -17.87 3.14 7.17
CA MET A 149 -18.08 3.62 5.82
C MET A 149 -16.83 4.31 5.30
N TYR A 150 -16.29 3.83 4.19
CA TYR A 150 -15.18 4.40 3.48
C TYR A 150 -15.64 5.06 2.17
N TYR A 151 -15.19 6.27 1.94
CA TYR A 151 -15.45 7.04 0.71
C TYR A 151 -14.13 7.41 0.05
N SER A 152 -13.98 7.15 -1.25
CA SER A 152 -12.83 7.59 -2.03
C SER A 152 -13.25 8.06 -3.41
N ASN A 153 -12.46 8.95 -4.02
CA ASN A 153 -12.66 9.41 -5.39
C ASN A 153 -11.55 8.89 -6.30
N ALA A 154 -11.67 7.65 -6.75
CA ALA A 154 -10.69 6.99 -7.60
C ALA A 154 -10.57 7.62 -9.00
N LYS A 155 -11.56 8.41 -9.44
CA LYS A 155 -11.55 9.04 -10.78
C LYS A 155 -10.60 10.24 -10.87
N GLU A 156 -10.44 10.98 -9.79
CA GLU A 156 -9.60 12.17 -9.77
C GLU A 156 -8.18 11.90 -9.22
N ASN A 157 -7.98 10.75 -8.58
CA ASN A 157 -6.70 10.50 -7.92
C ASN A 157 -6.26 9.03 -8.02
N ALA A 158 -5.22 8.79 -8.83
CA ALA A 158 -4.61 7.46 -8.98
C ALA A 158 -3.96 6.93 -7.68
N ILE A 159 -3.69 7.80 -6.71
CA ILE A 159 -3.11 7.44 -5.40
C ILE A 159 -4.19 7.03 -4.40
N ALA A 160 -5.47 7.36 -4.66
CA ALA A 160 -6.57 7.06 -3.75
C ALA A 160 -6.64 5.59 -3.27
N PRO A 161 -6.45 4.55 -4.09
CA PRO A 161 -6.44 3.17 -3.63
C PRO A 161 -5.37 2.87 -2.59
N LYS A 162 -4.20 3.51 -2.70
CA LYS A 162 -3.07 3.31 -1.78
C LYS A 162 -3.23 4.03 -0.45
N VAL A 163 -3.88 5.20 -0.48
CA VAL A 163 -4.31 5.90 0.73
C VAL A 163 -5.35 5.08 1.48
N THR A 164 -6.21 4.36 0.73
CA THR A 164 -7.20 3.45 1.29
C THR A 164 -6.56 2.41 2.19
N ASP A 165 -5.52 1.73 1.72
CA ASP A 165 -4.88 0.64 2.47
C ASP A 165 -4.25 1.13 3.76
N LYS A 166 -3.50 2.24 3.72
CA LYS A 166 -2.90 2.83 4.93
C LYS A 166 -3.94 3.42 5.88
N GLY A 167 -4.92 4.14 5.35
CA GLY A 167 -6.00 4.71 6.16
C GLY A 167 -6.86 3.63 6.82
N ALA A 168 -7.24 2.61 6.06
CA ALA A 168 -8.01 1.48 6.58
C ALA A 168 -7.22 0.71 7.64
N THR A 169 -5.93 0.44 7.41
CA THR A 169 -5.06 -0.23 8.38
C THR A 169 -4.88 0.59 9.65
N ALA A 170 -4.64 1.90 9.54
CA ALA A 170 -4.50 2.77 10.70
C ALA A 170 -5.77 2.76 11.56
N ILE A 171 -6.94 2.90 10.93
CA ILE A 171 -8.22 2.85 11.65
C ILE A 171 -8.49 1.47 12.23
N GLN A 172 -8.22 0.40 11.50
CA GLN A 172 -8.39 -0.95 12.04
C GLN A 172 -7.54 -1.18 13.28
N THR A 173 -6.30 -0.69 13.28
CA THR A 173 -5.42 -0.76 14.46
C THR A 173 -6.01 0.01 15.63
N GLN A 174 -6.48 1.24 15.42
CA GLN A 174 -7.09 2.03 16.49
C GLN A 174 -8.39 1.41 17.03
N ILE A 175 -9.22 0.88 16.14
CA ILE A 175 -10.43 0.16 16.57
C ILE A 175 -10.09 -1.06 17.42
N ASN A 176 -9.10 -1.85 16.99
CA ASN A 176 -8.67 -3.03 17.74
C ASN A 176 -8.14 -2.64 19.12
N GLU A 177 -7.34 -1.57 19.23
CA GLU A 177 -6.84 -1.07 20.50
C GLU A 177 -7.98 -0.58 21.43
N VAL A 178 -8.89 0.23 20.90
CA VAL A 178 -10.07 0.71 21.65
C VAL A 178 -10.94 -0.47 22.07
N PHE A 179 -11.17 -1.42 21.18
CA PHE A 179 -11.96 -2.62 21.47
C PHE A 179 -11.33 -3.47 22.57
N ILE A 180 -10.04 -3.78 22.50
CA ILE A 180 -9.33 -4.57 23.52
C ILE A 180 -9.37 -3.85 24.87
N LYS A 181 -9.11 -2.54 24.91
CA LYS A 181 -9.20 -1.74 26.13
C LYS A 181 -10.61 -1.79 26.74
N THR A 182 -11.63 -1.65 25.90
CA THR A 182 -13.02 -1.65 26.34
C THR A 182 -13.44 -3.02 26.88
N ILE A 183 -13.14 -4.11 26.15
CA ILE A 183 -13.45 -5.48 26.61
C ILE A 183 -12.73 -5.78 27.93
N SER A 184 -11.45 -5.39 28.04
CA SER A 184 -10.69 -5.58 29.29
C SER A 184 -11.32 -4.84 30.46
N ASN A 185 -11.72 -3.60 30.27
CA ASN A 185 -12.37 -2.81 31.33
C ASN A 185 -13.73 -3.38 31.72
N VAL A 186 -14.54 -3.76 30.73
CA VAL A 186 -15.85 -4.38 30.99
C VAL A 186 -15.69 -5.73 31.71
N ALA A 187 -14.74 -6.56 31.28
CA ALA A 187 -14.46 -7.83 31.94
C ALA A 187 -13.98 -7.64 33.38
N LEU A 188 -13.11 -6.65 33.65
CA LEU A 188 -12.65 -6.31 34.98
C LEU A 188 -13.82 -5.82 35.88
N THR A 189 -14.67 -4.95 35.33
CA THR A 189 -15.85 -4.43 36.03
C THR A 189 -16.82 -5.57 36.36
N ALA A 190 -17.07 -6.46 35.40
CA ALA A 190 -17.92 -7.65 35.62
C ALA A 190 -17.35 -8.55 36.71
N LEU A 191 -16.03 -8.81 36.73
CA LEU A 191 -15.37 -9.59 37.77
C LEU A 191 -15.45 -8.93 39.16
N GLN A 192 -15.32 -7.61 39.25
CA GLN A 192 -15.47 -6.84 40.47
C GLN A 192 -16.91 -6.88 40.99
N THR A 193 -17.89 -6.80 40.08
CA THR A 193 -19.31 -6.88 40.45
C THR A 193 -19.68 -8.28 40.96
N VAL A 194 -19.13 -9.35 40.37
CA VAL A 194 -19.29 -10.74 40.86
C VAL A 194 -18.73 -10.91 42.27
N SER A 195 -17.62 -10.25 42.57
CA SER A 195 -17.00 -10.30 43.92
C SER A 195 -17.82 -9.58 44.97
N SER A 196 -18.69 -8.64 44.56
CA SER A 196 -19.40 -7.75 45.48
C SER A 196 -20.93 -7.95 45.52
N ALA A 197 -21.55 -8.71 44.64
CA ALA A 197 -22.99 -8.81 44.49
C ALA A 197 -23.57 -10.24 44.60
N ALA A 198 -24.79 -10.33 45.19
CA ALA A 198 -25.56 -11.55 45.33
C ALA A 198 -26.23 -12.07 44.01
N ASP A 199 -26.13 -11.33 42.93
CA ASP A 199 -26.73 -11.70 41.61
C ASP A 199 -25.70 -12.33 40.69
N LYS A 200 -25.51 -13.64 40.84
CA LYS A 200 -24.57 -14.44 40.05
C LYS A 200 -25.09 -14.74 38.62
N THR A 201 -26.42 -14.75 38.42
CA THR A 201 -27.02 -15.29 37.18
C THR A 201 -26.76 -14.38 35.95
N GLY A 202 -26.90 -13.06 36.09
CA GLY A 202 -26.67 -12.11 34.98
C GLY A 202 -25.19 -12.07 34.56
N THR A 203 -24.28 -12.13 35.52
CA THR A 203 -22.84 -12.06 35.28
C THR A 203 -22.29 -13.35 34.64
N GLU A 204 -22.82 -14.53 35.01
CA GLU A 204 -22.45 -15.81 34.37
C GLU A 204 -22.87 -15.84 32.91
N THR A 205 -24.03 -15.29 32.57
CA THR A 205 -24.50 -15.20 31.18
C THR A 205 -23.62 -14.28 30.35
N ILE A 206 -23.29 -13.07 30.83
CA ILE A 206 -22.42 -12.12 30.16
C ILE A 206 -21.03 -12.75 29.94
N THR A 207 -20.46 -13.36 30.95
CA THR A 207 -19.14 -14.01 30.88
C THR A 207 -19.15 -15.19 29.92
N SER A 208 -20.18 -16.00 29.92
CA SER A 208 -20.35 -17.14 29.01
C SER A 208 -20.47 -16.69 27.57
N ASN A 209 -21.29 -15.68 27.29
CA ASN A 209 -21.45 -15.10 25.96
C ASN A 209 -20.13 -14.51 25.47
N LEU A 210 -19.43 -13.75 26.30
CA LEU A 210 -18.13 -13.17 25.97
C LEU A 210 -17.12 -14.29 25.60
N ILE A 211 -16.98 -15.31 26.41
CA ILE A 211 -16.05 -16.42 26.16
C ILE A 211 -16.41 -17.13 24.85
N THR A 212 -17.69 -17.39 24.62
CA THR A 212 -18.17 -18.07 23.38
C THR A 212 -17.89 -17.21 22.17
N ASN A 213 -18.17 -15.92 22.23
CA ASN A 213 -17.99 -14.99 21.12
C ASN A 213 -16.49 -14.73 20.83
N LEU A 214 -15.66 -14.62 21.87
CA LEU A 214 -14.20 -14.51 21.71
C LEU A 214 -13.60 -15.77 21.07
N LYS A 215 -14.05 -16.97 21.47
CA LYS A 215 -13.63 -18.21 20.81
C LYS A 215 -14.00 -18.22 19.33
N ARG A 216 -15.20 -17.75 18.98
CA ARG A 216 -15.66 -17.68 17.59
C ARG A 216 -14.84 -16.67 16.79
N ILE A 217 -14.60 -15.48 17.33
CA ILE A 217 -13.74 -14.45 16.71
C ILE A 217 -12.32 -15.00 16.50
N THR A 218 -11.75 -15.67 17.49
CA THR A 218 -10.42 -16.29 17.38
C THR A 218 -10.38 -17.36 16.28
N SER A 219 -11.44 -18.17 16.17
CA SER A 219 -11.57 -19.17 15.09
C SER A 219 -11.66 -18.52 13.71
N ASP A 220 -12.48 -17.48 13.57
CA ASP A 220 -12.63 -16.73 12.31
C ASP A 220 -11.33 -16.02 11.91
N LEU A 221 -10.59 -15.48 12.90
CA LEU A 221 -9.29 -14.85 12.68
C LEU A 221 -8.23 -15.88 12.22
N SER A 222 -8.24 -17.07 12.82
CA SER A 222 -7.36 -18.17 12.42
C SER A 222 -7.66 -18.65 11.00
N ALA A 223 -8.93 -18.76 10.62
CA ALA A 223 -9.35 -19.09 9.25
C ALA A 223 -8.92 -18.01 8.25
N SER A 224 -9.06 -16.73 8.63
CA SER A 224 -8.60 -15.59 7.82
C SER A 224 -7.09 -15.58 7.65
N ALA A 225 -6.33 -15.86 8.71
CA ALA A 225 -4.87 -15.98 8.65
C ALA A 225 -4.43 -17.12 7.71
N SER A 226 -5.09 -18.28 7.76
CA SER A 226 -4.84 -19.39 6.83
C SER A 226 -5.12 -19.01 5.38
N THR A 227 -6.20 -18.27 5.13
CA THR A 227 -6.54 -17.75 3.78
C THR A 227 -5.46 -16.80 3.27
N LEU A 228 -4.97 -15.87 4.11
CA LEU A 228 -3.88 -14.96 3.76
C LEU A 228 -2.57 -15.71 3.47
N GLN A 229 -2.28 -16.76 4.22
CA GLN A 229 -1.10 -17.58 3.99
C GLN A 229 -1.18 -18.32 2.64
N THR A 230 -2.36 -18.85 2.29
CA THR A 230 -2.62 -19.45 0.98
C THR A 230 -2.45 -18.43 -0.16
N PHE A 231 -2.99 -17.22 0.02
CA PHE A 231 -2.84 -16.12 -0.95
C PHE A 231 -1.36 -15.72 -1.11
N SER A 232 -0.61 -15.61 -0.02
CA SER A 232 0.83 -15.36 -0.05
C SER A 232 1.59 -16.43 -0.86
N GLY A 233 1.24 -17.70 -0.69
CA GLY A 233 1.81 -18.80 -1.47
C GLY A 233 1.47 -18.73 -2.97
N MET A 234 0.26 -18.27 -3.32
CA MET A 234 -0.11 -18.02 -4.71
C MET A 234 0.70 -16.88 -5.33
N VAL A 235 0.91 -15.78 -4.59
CA VAL A 235 1.74 -14.64 -5.04
C VAL A 235 3.18 -15.08 -5.26
N GLU A 236 3.76 -15.86 -4.36
CA GLU A 236 5.11 -16.41 -4.52
C GLU A 236 5.22 -17.33 -5.75
N SER A 237 4.21 -18.16 -5.98
CA SER A 237 4.14 -19.03 -7.16
C SER A 237 4.04 -18.22 -8.46
N ALA A 238 3.23 -17.16 -8.48
CA ALA A 238 3.12 -16.25 -9.61
C ALA A 238 4.44 -15.52 -9.88
N GLN A 239 5.15 -15.12 -8.84
CA GLN A 239 6.47 -14.48 -8.96
C GLN A 239 7.51 -15.43 -9.58
N LYS A 240 7.55 -16.71 -9.13
CA LYS A 240 8.40 -17.73 -9.74
C LYS A 240 8.06 -17.98 -11.22
N LEU A 241 6.77 -17.95 -11.56
CA LEU A 241 6.31 -18.12 -12.95
C LEU A 241 6.79 -16.95 -13.82
N LEU A 242 6.69 -15.73 -13.34
CA LEU A 242 7.19 -14.52 -14.02
C LEU A 242 8.71 -14.57 -14.22
N GLU A 243 9.45 -14.99 -13.20
CA GLU A 243 10.92 -15.13 -13.29
C GLU A 243 11.32 -16.20 -14.32
N THR A 244 10.63 -17.34 -14.32
CA THR A 244 10.83 -18.41 -15.29
C THR A 244 10.51 -17.94 -16.70
N THR A 245 9.39 -17.23 -16.90
CA THR A 245 8.99 -16.67 -18.21
C THR A 245 10.02 -15.65 -18.70
N SER A 246 10.54 -14.80 -17.82
CA SER A 246 11.59 -13.85 -18.14
C SER A 246 12.87 -14.54 -18.62
N LYS A 247 13.28 -15.64 -17.97
CA LYS A 247 14.42 -16.47 -18.41
C LYS A 247 14.19 -17.08 -19.80
N TYR A 248 13.00 -17.61 -20.06
CA TYR A 248 12.68 -18.18 -21.38
C TYR A 248 12.68 -17.11 -22.47
N LEU A 249 12.19 -15.91 -22.21
CA LEU A 249 12.23 -14.79 -23.13
C LEU A 249 13.67 -14.38 -23.47
N GLU A 250 14.55 -14.32 -22.48
CA GLU A 250 15.97 -13.98 -22.72
C GLU A 250 16.71 -15.07 -23.49
N GLN A 251 16.41 -16.36 -23.23
CA GLN A 251 16.92 -17.49 -24.01
C GLN A 251 16.42 -17.43 -25.47
N SER A 252 15.13 -17.18 -25.68
CA SER A 252 14.53 -17.05 -27.01
C SER A 252 15.16 -15.90 -27.80
N LYS A 253 15.39 -14.76 -27.16
CA LYS A 253 16.08 -13.62 -27.73
C LYS A 253 17.52 -13.95 -28.16
N THR A 254 18.22 -14.70 -27.32
CA THR A 254 19.60 -15.16 -27.62
C THR A 254 19.61 -16.13 -28.76
N GLN A 255 18.71 -17.11 -28.82
CA GLN A 255 18.57 -18.06 -29.94
C GLN A 255 18.20 -17.34 -31.24
N SER A 256 17.28 -16.37 -31.18
CA SER A 256 16.91 -15.57 -32.35
C SER A 256 18.11 -14.78 -32.89
N LYS A 257 18.95 -14.19 -32.04
CA LYS A 257 20.20 -13.55 -32.44
C LYS A 257 21.16 -14.52 -33.09
N GLN A 258 21.36 -15.71 -32.53
CA GLN A 258 22.23 -16.75 -33.10
C GLN A 258 21.73 -17.20 -34.49
N SER A 259 20.41 -17.42 -34.64
CA SER A 259 19.79 -17.77 -35.92
C SER A 259 19.98 -16.69 -36.98
N LEU A 260 19.81 -15.40 -36.59
CA LEU A 260 20.08 -14.28 -37.49
C LEU A 260 21.55 -14.20 -37.91
N THR A 261 22.48 -14.46 -37.00
CA THR A 261 23.91 -14.48 -37.29
C THR A 261 24.26 -15.65 -38.23
N SER A 262 23.68 -16.83 -38.02
CA SER A 262 23.87 -17.99 -38.89
C SER A 262 23.32 -17.74 -40.31
N LEU A 263 22.13 -17.13 -40.39
CA LEU A 263 21.55 -16.72 -41.70
C LEU A 263 22.41 -15.70 -42.42
N ALA A 264 22.95 -14.71 -41.70
CA ALA A 264 23.86 -13.73 -42.28
C ALA A 264 25.15 -14.36 -42.81
N ASN A 265 25.73 -15.32 -42.07
CA ASN A 265 26.93 -16.06 -42.44
C ASN A 265 26.66 -16.95 -43.69
N THR A 266 25.50 -17.63 -43.75
CA THR A 266 25.09 -18.45 -44.87
C THR A 266 24.90 -17.60 -46.15
N LYS A 267 24.31 -16.39 -46.02
CA LYS A 267 24.21 -15.43 -47.12
C LYS A 267 25.57 -15.01 -47.65
N THR A 268 26.56 -14.82 -46.76
CA THR A 268 27.93 -14.39 -47.16
C THR A 268 28.74 -15.51 -47.79
N SER A 269 28.38 -16.78 -47.58
CA SER A 269 29.04 -17.94 -48.18
C SER A 269 28.43 -18.38 -49.52
N LEU A 270 27.29 -17.83 -49.88
CA LEU A 270 26.59 -18.11 -51.16
C LEU A 270 26.93 -17.10 -52.28
N TRP A 271 27.73 -16.08 -51.99
CA TRP A 271 28.26 -15.08 -52.96
C TRP A 271 29.78 -15.08 -52.95
#